data_3922bfa831306cdac0134bff20ea3049
#
_entry.id   3922bfa831306cdac0134bff20ea3049
#
_cell.length_a   1.000
_cell.length_b   1.000
_cell.length_c   1.000
_cell.angle_alpha   90.00
_cell.angle_beta   90.00
_cell.angle_gamma   90.00
#
_symmetry.space_group_name_H-M   'P 1'
#
loop_
_entity.id
_entity.type
_entity.pdbx_description
1 polymer ?
#
loop_
_entity_poly.entity_id
_entity_poly.type
_entity_poly.pdbx_seq_one_letter_code
_entity_poly.pdbx_strand_id
1 'polypeptide(L)'
;MNKIDKKLHFLLGKVKEECKKVKNLSDYELKHKTPEFKERLNNGETTEDILPEAFAVCCEADYRVLGMFPYDVQILGGIALHLCYLCEMNTGEGKTLTATMPLYLNGLTGKSTILVTANEYLAIRDAEEMGQVYKFLGLSVKAGVTRDTNERLDNEQKKDIYAADIVYTTHGALGFDYLLNNLVHSKEDRFMRDFNFVIIDEADSVLLDSASMPLVISGSPRVQSNLYALTDFFVTTLVEDEHYIVEDKKVWLTDKGIKYAQRYFRIESLYSKDNFDILRHVVLALRAHYLMEKDVDYVVTDKGEIVLLDKSTGRKMNGMKLRGGSHQAIEEKEHLKLSQEQRSVASITYQNLFNLFPKMSGMSGTIADGKDELLEVYHKQVVVIPPNKPLVRIDLPDQYFKTSEEQFDAVIKETVKRHNTGQPVLLIASLISDTEMLSKLLVQENIEHSVLNANNAFWEAEIIKEAGQKNVVTVATSMAGRGT
;
A
#
# COMPACT_ATOMS: atom_id res chain seq x y z
N MET A 1 -28.41 -14.00 -9.32
CA MET A 1 -27.25 -13.57 -10.12
C MET A 1 -27.56 -12.22 -10.76
N ASN A 2 -26.81 -11.19 -10.43
CA ASN A 2 -26.96 -9.87 -11.05
C ASN A 2 -26.44 -9.87 -12.51
N LYS A 3 -26.56 -8.73 -13.22
CA LYS A 3 -26.13 -8.63 -14.62
C LYS A 3 -24.62 -8.80 -14.81
N ILE A 4 -23.83 -8.36 -13.83
CA ILE A 4 -22.37 -8.46 -13.82
C ILE A 4 -21.97 -9.93 -13.69
N ASP A 5 -22.51 -10.64 -12.69
CA ASP A 5 -22.22 -12.06 -12.48
C ASP A 5 -22.52 -12.90 -13.73
N LYS A 6 -23.65 -12.61 -14.41
CA LYS A 6 -23.99 -13.31 -15.65
C LYS A 6 -22.95 -13.09 -16.75
N LYS A 7 -22.44 -11.85 -16.92
CA LYS A 7 -21.40 -11.53 -17.89
C LYS A 7 -20.09 -12.25 -17.56
N LEU A 8 -19.67 -12.22 -16.28
CA LEU A 8 -18.46 -12.87 -15.82
C LEU A 8 -18.49 -14.39 -16.04
N HIS A 9 -19.56 -15.05 -15.64
CA HIS A 9 -19.73 -16.51 -15.83
C HIS A 9 -19.85 -16.91 -17.31
N PHE A 10 -20.45 -16.08 -18.14
CA PHE A 10 -20.49 -16.30 -19.58
C PHE A 10 -19.09 -16.28 -20.20
N LEU A 11 -18.28 -15.28 -19.83
CA LEU A 11 -16.89 -15.17 -20.30
C LEU A 11 -16.02 -16.31 -19.75
N LEU A 12 -16.19 -16.69 -18.48
CA LEU A 12 -15.52 -17.85 -17.88
C LEU A 12 -15.82 -19.12 -18.70
N GLY A 13 -17.06 -19.34 -19.10
CA GLY A 13 -17.44 -20.48 -19.94
C GLY A 13 -16.66 -20.50 -21.26
N LYS A 14 -16.55 -19.33 -21.92
CA LYS A 14 -15.75 -19.20 -23.17
C LYS A 14 -14.27 -19.46 -22.93
N VAL A 15 -13.67 -18.91 -21.88
CA VAL A 15 -12.25 -19.16 -21.54
C VAL A 15 -12.03 -20.67 -21.33
N LYS A 16 -12.90 -21.35 -20.63
CA LYS A 16 -12.79 -22.80 -20.38
C LYS A 16 -12.87 -23.62 -21.66
N GLU A 17 -13.67 -23.20 -22.66
CA GLU A 17 -13.71 -23.82 -23.96
C GLU A 17 -12.39 -23.65 -24.72
N GLU A 18 -11.82 -22.43 -24.69
CA GLU A 18 -10.53 -22.17 -25.32
C GLU A 18 -9.37 -22.89 -24.61
N CYS A 19 -9.40 -23.03 -23.26
CA CYS A 19 -8.41 -23.82 -22.53
C CYS A 19 -8.30 -25.28 -23.03
N LYS A 20 -9.41 -25.87 -23.46
CA LYS A 20 -9.38 -27.24 -24.05
C LYS A 20 -8.64 -27.30 -25.36
N LYS A 21 -8.67 -26.20 -26.15
CA LYS A 21 -7.99 -26.12 -27.46
C LYS A 21 -6.50 -25.89 -27.27
N VAL A 22 -6.11 -24.93 -26.42
CA VAL A 22 -4.70 -24.55 -26.24
C VAL A 22 -3.88 -25.62 -25.53
N LYS A 23 -4.48 -26.49 -24.76
CA LYS A 23 -3.80 -27.58 -24.03
C LYS A 23 -2.97 -28.48 -24.93
N ASN A 24 -3.39 -28.67 -26.19
CA ASN A 24 -2.72 -29.56 -27.16
C ASN A 24 -1.67 -28.83 -28.03
N LEU A 25 -1.54 -27.52 -27.88
CA LEU A 25 -0.55 -26.74 -28.63
C LEU A 25 0.87 -27.07 -28.12
N SER A 26 1.84 -27.10 -29.03
CA SER A 26 3.25 -27.11 -28.69
C SER A 26 3.65 -25.76 -28.05
N ASP A 27 4.80 -25.71 -27.40
CA ASP A 27 5.34 -24.43 -26.85
C ASP A 27 5.56 -23.40 -27.96
N TYR A 28 5.95 -23.83 -29.12
CA TYR A 28 6.11 -22.98 -30.30
C TYR A 28 4.79 -22.35 -30.75
N GLU A 29 3.75 -23.15 -30.88
CA GLU A 29 2.41 -22.68 -31.26
C GLU A 29 1.82 -21.77 -30.20
N LEU A 30 2.00 -22.11 -28.91
CA LEU A 30 1.49 -21.30 -27.79
C LEU A 30 2.15 -19.91 -27.78
N LYS A 31 3.47 -19.84 -27.98
CA LYS A 31 4.21 -18.57 -28.10
C LYS A 31 3.79 -17.74 -29.31
N HIS A 32 3.45 -18.40 -30.41
CA HIS A 32 3.00 -17.75 -31.65
C HIS A 32 1.62 -17.09 -31.52
N LYS A 33 0.85 -17.41 -30.48
CA LYS A 33 -0.43 -16.74 -30.19
C LYS A 33 -0.21 -15.24 -29.83
N THR A 34 0.89 -14.89 -29.21
CA THR A 34 1.17 -13.48 -28.87
C THR A 34 1.29 -12.56 -30.09
N PRO A 35 2.12 -12.84 -31.10
CA PRO A 35 2.14 -12.03 -32.33
C PRO A 35 0.81 -12.09 -33.11
N GLU A 36 0.10 -13.23 -33.13
CA GLU A 36 -1.23 -13.34 -33.73
C GLU A 36 -2.22 -12.36 -33.06
N PHE A 37 -2.28 -12.33 -31.73
CA PHE A 37 -3.15 -11.40 -31.00
C PHE A 37 -2.77 -9.93 -31.22
N LYS A 38 -1.47 -9.62 -31.25
CA LYS A 38 -0.99 -8.25 -31.54
C LYS A 38 -1.43 -7.82 -32.94
N GLU A 39 -1.37 -8.70 -33.93
CA GLU A 39 -1.83 -8.42 -35.29
C GLU A 39 -3.35 -8.20 -35.34
N ARG A 40 -4.14 -9.05 -34.66
CA ARG A 40 -5.61 -8.91 -34.59
C ARG A 40 -6.03 -7.60 -33.95
N LEU A 41 -5.35 -7.19 -32.85
CA LEU A 41 -5.57 -5.90 -32.21
C LEU A 41 -5.23 -4.72 -33.14
N ASN A 42 -4.14 -4.82 -33.91
CA ASN A 42 -3.76 -3.81 -34.90
C ASN A 42 -4.76 -3.73 -36.05
N ASN A 43 -5.43 -4.83 -36.38
CA ASN A 43 -6.46 -4.92 -37.41
C ASN A 43 -7.86 -4.48 -36.90
N GLY A 44 -7.98 -4.02 -35.65
CA GLY A 44 -9.18 -3.39 -35.09
C GLY A 44 -10.03 -4.26 -34.18
N GLU A 45 -9.62 -5.52 -33.90
CA GLU A 45 -10.25 -6.28 -32.82
C GLU A 45 -9.95 -5.62 -31.47
N THR A 46 -10.87 -5.81 -30.52
CA THR A 46 -10.71 -5.28 -29.16
C THR A 46 -10.10 -6.32 -28.23
N THR A 47 -9.59 -5.87 -27.08
CA THR A 47 -9.14 -6.78 -26.01
C THR A 47 -10.27 -7.68 -25.50
N GLU A 48 -11.54 -7.26 -25.59
CA GLU A 48 -12.67 -8.07 -25.19
C GLU A 48 -12.97 -9.20 -26.21
N ASP A 49 -12.71 -8.97 -27.50
CA ASP A 49 -12.90 -9.99 -28.55
C ASP A 49 -11.93 -11.15 -28.38
N ILE A 50 -10.64 -10.85 -28.08
CA ILE A 50 -9.60 -11.86 -27.93
C ILE A 50 -9.46 -12.39 -26.49
N LEU A 51 -10.20 -11.84 -25.50
CA LEU A 51 -10.10 -12.19 -24.08
C LEU A 51 -10.17 -13.71 -23.84
N PRO A 52 -11.15 -14.46 -24.38
CA PRO A 52 -11.23 -15.89 -24.08
C PRO A 52 -10.01 -16.67 -24.50
N GLU A 53 -9.48 -16.38 -25.70
CA GLU A 53 -8.30 -17.04 -26.26
C GLU A 53 -7.02 -16.62 -25.51
N ALA A 54 -6.84 -15.31 -25.25
CA ALA A 54 -5.66 -14.79 -24.57
C ALA A 54 -5.58 -15.29 -23.12
N PHE A 55 -6.71 -15.34 -22.39
CA PHE A 55 -6.75 -15.91 -21.06
C PHE A 55 -6.41 -17.40 -21.06
N ALA A 56 -6.95 -18.15 -22.00
CA ALA A 56 -6.64 -19.58 -22.12
C ALA A 56 -5.14 -19.82 -22.39
N VAL A 57 -4.52 -19.01 -23.27
CA VAL A 57 -3.08 -19.07 -23.55
C VAL A 57 -2.28 -18.74 -22.29
N CYS A 58 -2.68 -17.73 -21.52
CA CYS A 58 -2.01 -17.38 -20.25
C CYS A 58 -2.17 -18.51 -19.21
N CYS A 59 -3.35 -19.07 -19.02
CA CYS A 59 -3.58 -20.20 -18.10
C CYS A 59 -2.71 -21.43 -18.43
N GLU A 60 -2.58 -21.75 -19.71
CA GLU A 60 -1.72 -22.85 -20.15
C GLU A 60 -0.23 -22.53 -19.94
N ALA A 61 0.17 -21.27 -20.15
CA ALA A 61 1.53 -20.82 -19.86
C ALA A 61 1.83 -20.83 -18.35
N ASP A 62 0.88 -20.40 -17.49
CA ASP A 62 0.99 -20.49 -16.05
C ASP A 62 1.23 -21.94 -15.61
N TYR A 63 0.50 -22.88 -16.19
CA TYR A 63 0.70 -24.30 -15.92
C TYR A 63 2.07 -24.82 -16.36
N ARG A 64 2.50 -24.50 -17.59
CA ARG A 64 3.78 -25.01 -18.12
C ARG A 64 4.99 -24.42 -17.41
N VAL A 65 4.92 -23.14 -17.05
CA VAL A 65 6.06 -22.40 -16.51
C VAL A 65 6.12 -22.51 -14.97
N LEU A 66 4.96 -22.37 -14.31
CA LEU A 66 4.88 -22.33 -12.83
C LEU A 66 4.35 -23.63 -12.23
N GLY A 67 3.84 -24.57 -13.05
CA GLY A 67 3.15 -25.77 -12.55
C GLY A 67 1.77 -25.49 -11.95
N MET A 68 1.24 -24.29 -12.11
CA MET A 68 -0.01 -23.83 -11.52
C MET A 68 -1.05 -23.50 -12.58
N PHE A 69 -2.11 -24.32 -12.70
CA PHE A 69 -3.24 -23.98 -13.56
C PHE A 69 -4.26 -23.18 -12.75
N PRO A 70 -4.67 -21.96 -13.19
CA PRO A 70 -5.63 -21.15 -12.45
C PRO A 70 -6.97 -21.82 -12.22
N TYR A 71 -7.52 -21.70 -11.01
CA TYR A 71 -8.86 -22.16 -10.70
C TYR A 71 -9.93 -21.28 -11.36
N ASP A 72 -11.13 -21.83 -11.53
CA ASP A 72 -12.28 -21.10 -12.11
C ASP A 72 -12.51 -19.75 -11.43
N VAL A 73 -12.38 -19.68 -10.11
CA VAL A 73 -12.54 -18.44 -9.34
C VAL A 73 -11.43 -17.43 -9.62
N GLN A 74 -10.20 -17.89 -9.88
CA GLN A 74 -9.08 -17.02 -10.27
C GLN A 74 -9.27 -16.47 -11.68
N ILE A 75 -9.71 -17.30 -12.61
CA ILE A 75 -10.08 -16.86 -13.98
C ILE A 75 -11.21 -15.83 -13.90
N LEU A 76 -12.22 -16.07 -13.07
CA LEU A 76 -13.34 -15.14 -12.86
C LEU A 76 -12.85 -13.80 -12.32
N GLY A 77 -11.95 -13.82 -11.33
CA GLY A 77 -11.28 -12.62 -10.80
C GLY A 77 -10.48 -11.87 -11.86
N GLY A 78 -9.71 -12.60 -12.67
CA GLY A 78 -8.95 -12.02 -13.79
C GLY A 78 -9.84 -11.32 -14.82
N ILE A 79 -10.98 -11.94 -15.17
CA ILE A 79 -11.99 -11.33 -16.07
C ILE A 79 -12.55 -10.04 -15.44
N ALA A 80 -12.89 -10.08 -14.16
CA ALA A 80 -13.42 -8.91 -13.46
C ALA A 80 -12.39 -7.77 -13.41
N LEU A 81 -11.10 -8.06 -13.15
CA LEU A 81 -10.01 -7.09 -13.20
C LEU A 81 -9.84 -6.48 -14.60
N HIS A 82 -9.89 -7.29 -15.66
CA HIS A 82 -9.81 -6.76 -17.04
C HIS A 82 -10.99 -5.83 -17.37
N LEU A 83 -12.18 -6.14 -16.88
CA LEU A 83 -13.38 -5.31 -17.04
C LEU A 83 -13.41 -4.10 -16.09
N CYS A 84 -12.30 -3.79 -15.44
CA CYS A 84 -12.12 -2.63 -14.55
C CYS A 84 -13.01 -2.63 -13.30
N TYR A 85 -13.34 -3.80 -12.77
CA TYR A 85 -13.93 -3.94 -11.44
C TYR A 85 -12.86 -3.99 -10.34
N LEU A 86 -13.27 -3.67 -9.12
CA LEU A 86 -12.51 -3.94 -7.92
C LEU A 86 -12.96 -5.30 -7.37
N CYS A 87 -12.00 -6.21 -7.14
CA CYS A 87 -12.30 -7.58 -6.77
C CYS A 87 -12.02 -7.82 -5.29
N GLU A 88 -13.02 -8.30 -4.55
CA GLU A 88 -12.74 -8.90 -3.26
C GLU A 88 -12.41 -10.38 -3.47
N MET A 89 -11.18 -10.74 -3.13
CA MET A 89 -10.68 -12.12 -3.10
C MET A 89 -9.99 -12.36 -1.76
N ASN A 90 -10.41 -13.38 -1.04
CA ASN A 90 -9.83 -13.71 0.26
C ASN A 90 -8.31 -13.87 0.19
N THR A 91 -7.63 -13.56 1.30
CA THR A 91 -6.19 -13.84 1.43
C THR A 91 -5.94 -15.33 1.25
N GLY A 92 -4.90 -15.67 0.47
CA GLY A 92 -4.57 -17.06 0.15
C GLY A 92 -5.28 -17.65 -1.07
N GLU A 93 -6.22 -16.94 -1.71
CA GLU A 93 -6.91 -17.40 -2.94
C GLU A 93 -6.05 -17.24 -4.23
N GLY A 94 -4.83 -16.76 -4.10
CA GLY A 94 -3.88 -16.66 -5.23
C GLY A 94 -4.12 -15.44 -6.13
N LYS A 95 -4.31 -14.26 -5.51
CA LYS A 95 -4.44 -12.97 -6.22
C LYS A 95 -3.32 -12.72 -7.23
N THR A 96 -2.09 -13.07 -6.90
CA THR A 96 -0.91 -12.90 -7.78
C THR A 96 -1.06 -13.65 -9.11
N LEU A 97 -1.51 -14.93 -9.05
CA LEU A 97 -1.79 -15.73 -10.25
C LEU A 97 -3.01 -15.20 -11.02
N THR A 98 -4.04 -14.73 -10.31
CA THR A 98 -5.23 -14.12 -10.92
C THR A 98 -4.87 -12.92 -11.79
N ALA A 99 -3.88 -12.13 -11.40
CA ALA A 99 -3.45 -10.93 -12.12
C ALA A 99 -2.69 -11.26 -13.42
N THR A 100 -2.13 -12.47 -13.61
CA THR A 100 -1.35 -12.82 -14.81
C THR A 100 -2.15 -12.66 -16.09
N MET A 101 -3.37 -13.15 -16.11
CA MET A 101 -4.25 -13.15 -17.27
C MET A 101 -4.60 -11.73 -17.77
N PRO A 102 -5.15 -10.82 -16.94
CA PRO A 102 -5.45 -9.46 -17.38
C PRO A 102 -4.20 -8.64 -17.69
N LEU A 103 -3.05 -8.87 -17.04
CA LEU A 103 -1.79 -8.22 -17.37
C LEU A 103 -1.27 -8.67 -18.72
N TYR A 104 -1.29 -9.97 -19.01
CA TYR A 104 -0.94 -10.50 -20.33
C TYR A 104 -1.81 -9.87 -21.41
N LEU A 105 -3.13 -9.93 -21.28
CA LEU A 105 -4.07 -9.42 -22.28
C LEU A 105 -3.87 -7.91 -22.54
N ASN A 106 -3.71 -7.09 -21.49
CA ASN A 106 -3.48 -5.66 -21.67
C ASN A 106 -2.06 -5.35 -22.18
N GLY A 107 -1.04 -6.15 -21.81
CA GLY A 107 0.32 -6.06 -22.34
C GLY A 107 0.40 -6.27 -23.85
N LEU A 108 -0.49 -7.08 -24.44
CA LEU A 108 -0.58 -7.28 -25.90
C LEU A 108 -0.87 -5.98 -26.67
N THR A 109 -1.48 -4.99 -26.03
CA THR A 109 -1.85 -3.71 -26.67
C THR A 109 -0.64 -2.82 -26.97
N GLY A 110 0.55 -3.12 -26.44
CA GLY A 110 1.73 -2.26 -26.52
C GLY A 110 1.61 -0.96 -25.73
N LYS A 111 0.52 -0.77 -24.97
CA LYS A 111 0.29 0.37 -24.08
C LYS A 111 0.78 0.09 -22.68
N SER A 112 0.91 1.13 -21.84
CA SER A 112 1.32 1.00 -20.44
C SER A 112 0.41 0.05 -19.66
N THR A 113 0.99 -1.01 -19.13
CA THR A 113 0.29 -1.98 -18.28
C THR A 113 1.08 -2.14 -16.97
N ILE A 114 0.47 -1.78 -15.85
CA ILE A 114 1.16 -1.66 -14.57
C ILE A 114 0.42 -2.48 -13.50
N LEU A 115 1.17 -3.20 -12.69
CA LEU A 115 0.67 -3.76 -11.43
C LEU A 115 1.36 -3.05 -10.27
N VAL A 116 0.55 -2.59 -9.32
CA VAL A 116 1.00 -1.88 -8.13
C VAL A 116 0.84 -2.79 -6.92
N THR A 117 1.93 -2.97 -6.17
CA THR A 117 1.96 -3.76 -4.93
C THR A 117 2.22 -2.89 -3.70
N ALA A 118 2.13 -3.48 -2.52
CA ALA A 118 2.29 -2.78 -1.26
C ALA A 118 3.75 -2.36 -0.95
N ASN A 119 4.76 -3.12 -1.42
CA ASN A 119 6.17 -2.85 -1.14
C ASN A 119 7.10 -3.33 -2.27
N GLU A 120 8.36 -2.90 -2.20
CA GLU A 120 9.39 -3.17 -3.21
C GLU A 120 9.70 -4.67 -3.32
N TYR A 121 9.72 -5.38 -2.19
CA TYR A 121 9.99 -6.81 -2.18
C TYR A 121 8.95 -7.57 -3.01
N LEU A 122 7.67 -7.29 -2.80
CA LEU A 122 6.58 -7.93 -3.56
C LEU A 122 6.65 -7.57 -5.05
N ALA A 123 6.91 -6.30 -5.37
CA ALA A 123 7.01 -5.86 -6.76
C ALA A 123 8.12 -6.61 -7.50
N ILE A 124 9.29 -6.80 -6.88
CA ILE A 124 10.42 -7.51 -7.48
C ILE A 124 10.14 -9.01 -7.54
N ARG A 125 9.67 -9.62 -6.46
CA ARG A 125 9.34 -11.05 -6.40
C ARG A 125 8.32 -11.42 -7.49
N ASP A 126 7.23 -10.67 -7.56
CA ASP A 126 6.14 -10.97 -8.50
C ASP A 126 6.56 -10.71 -9.96
N ALA A 127 7.40 -9.67 -10.20
CA ALA A 127 8.01 -9.46 -11.51
C ALA A 127 8.97 -10.59 -11.92
N GLU A 128 9.70 -11.18 -10.97
CA GLU A 128 10.61 -12.30 -11.21
C GLU A 128 9.83 -13.61 -11.41
N GLU A 129 8.89 -13.93 -10.54
CA GLU A 129 8.12 -15.19 -10.55
C GLU A 129 7.09 -15.22 -11.68
N MET A 130 6.14 -14.29 -11.70
CA MET A 130 5.12 -14.23 -12.75
C MET A 130 5.70 -13.77 -14.08
N GLY A 131 6.76 -12.99 -14.05
CA GLY A 131 7.49 -12.53 -15.23
C GLY A 131 8.00 -13.66 -16.12
N GLN A 132 8.23 -14.86 -15.56
CA GLN A 132 8.61 -16.03 -16.37
C GLN A 132 7.53 -16.40 -17.37
N VAL A 133 6.25 -16.29 -16.99
CA VAL A 133 5.09 -16.57 -17.84
C VAL A 133 5.03 -15.59 -19.02
N TYR A 134 5.15 -14.30 -18.73
CA TYR A 134 5.10 -13.28 -19.77
C TYR A 134 6.27 -13.41 -20.76
N LYS A 135 7.49 -13.63 -20.23
CA LYS A 135 8.68 -13.88 -21.05
C LYS A 135 8.53 -15.13 -21.91
N PHE A 136 7.97 -16.19 -21.37
CA PHE A 136 7.66 -17.41 -22.14
C PHE A 136 6.71 -17.10 -23.29
N LEU A 137 5.71 -16.26 -23.08
CA LEU A 137 4.76 -15.81 -24.09
C LEU A 137 5.28 -14.68 -24.99
N GLY A 138 6.52 -14.17 -24.77
CA GLY A 138 7.15 -13.17 -25.62
C GLY A 138 6.83 -11.72 -25.27
N LEU A 139 6.38 -11.43 -24.05
CA LEU A 139 6.23 -10.07 -23.51
C LEU A 139 7.39 -9.72 -22.57
N SER A 140 7.77 -8.45 -22.57
CA SER A 140 8.76 -7.90 -21.65
C SER A 140 8.11 -7.52 -20.32
N VAL A 141 8.83 -7.78 -19.20
CA VAL A 141 8.38 -7.43 -17.84
C VAL A 141 9.56 -6.87 -17.05
N LYS A 142 9.31 -5.83 -16.29
CA LYS A 142 10.32 -5.19 -15.42
C LYS A 142 9.72 -4.76 -14.08
N ALA A 143 10.59 -4.71 -13.05
CA ALA A 143 10.27 -4.08 -11.78
C ALA A 143 10.63 -2.59 -11.84
N GLY A 144 9.71 -1.72 -11.38
CA GLY A 144 9.91 -0.27 -11.29
C GLY A 144 10.57 0.17 -9.98
N VAL A 145 11.16 -0.77 -9.25
CA VAL A 145 11.82 -0.55 -7.97
C VAL A 145 13.09 -1.40 -7.88
N THR A 146 14.02 -1.05 -6.97
CA THR A 146 15.26 -1.78 -6.73
C THR A 146 15.24 -2.45 -5.36
N ARG A 147 16.07 -3.49 -5.18
CA ARG A 147 16.25 -4.16 -3.87
C ARG A 147 16.98 -3.29 -2.87
N ASP A 148 17.90 -2.45 -3.34
CA ASP A 148 18.58 -1.48 -2.50
C ASP A 148 17.79 -0.16 -2.48
N THR A 149 17.15 0.13 -1.37
CA THR A 149 16.39 1.37 -1.17
C THR A 149 17.23 2.65 -1.24
N ASN A 150 18.55 2.54 -1.21
CA ASN A 150 19.47 3.67 -1.37
C ASN A 150 19.84 3.89 -2.85
N GLU A 151 19.63 2.92 -3.71
CA GLU A 151 19.89 3.04 -5.14
C GLU A 151 18.78 3.84 -5.82
N ARG A 152 19.15 4.95 -6.45
CA ARG A 152 18.21 5.76 -7.23
C ARG A 152 18.37 5.44 -8.70
N LEU A 153 17.29 4.96 -9.32
CA LEU A 153 17.23 4.76 -10.77
C LEU A 153 17.35 6.12 -11.48
N ASP A 154 18.22 6.19 -12.47
CA ASP A 154 18.32 7.34 -13.35
C ASP A 154 17.20 7.38 -14.40
N ASN A 155 17.13 8.45 -15.19
CA ASN A 155 16.07 8.61 -16.18
C ASN A 155 16.16 7.60 -17.34
N GLU A 156 17.35 7.14 -17.71
CA GLU A 156 17.52 6.13 -18.76
C GLU A 156 17.05 4.77 -18.28
N GLN A 157 17.41 4.39 -17.06
CA GLN A 157 16.92 3.16 -16.43
C GLN A 157 15.40 3.17 -16.29
N LYS A 158 14.81 4.29 -15.85
CA LYS A 158 13.35 4.44 -15.76
C LYS A 158 12.68 4.37 -17.13
N LYS A 159 13.27 4.98 -18.16
CA LYS A 159 12.77 4.91 -19.53
C LYS A 159 12.75 3.47 -20.06
N ASP A 160 13.80 2.71 -19.78
CA ASP A 160 13.90 1.30 -20.12
C ASP A 160 12.88 0.44 -19.34
N ILE A 161 12.63 0.74 -18.07
CA ILE A 161 11.61 0.07 -17.23
C ILE A 161 10.21 0.32 -17.81
N TYR A 162 9.84 1.59 -18.00
CA TYR A 162 8.50 1.95 -18.47
C TYR A 162 8.27 1.65 -19.95
N ALA A 163 9.31 1.29 -20.70
CA ALA A 163 9.18 0.77 -22.06
C ALA A 163 8.72 -0.71 -22.09
N ALA A 164 8.85 -1.46 -21.01
CA ALA A 164 8.40 -2.85 -20.92
C ALA A 164 6.88 -2.98 -21.15
N ASP A 165 6.44 -4.13 -21.67
CA ASP A 165 5.02 -4.41 -21.88
C ASP A 165 4.25 -4.42 -20.54
N ILE A 166 4.88 -4.95 -19.48
CA ILE A 166 4.30 -5.05 -18.12
C ILE A 166 5.32 -4.52 -17.11
N VAL A 167 4.86 -3.67 -16.19
CA VAL A 167 5.67 -3.11 -15.11
C VAL A 167 5.05 -3.44 -13.76
N TYR A 168 5.84 -4.02 -12.86
CA TYR A 168 5.49 -4.21 -11.45
C TYR A 168 6.17 -3.11 -10.62
N THR A 169 5.42 -2.40 -9.80
CA THR A 169 5.97 -1.30 -9.00
C THR A 169 5.18 -1.11 -7.69
N THR A 170 5.59 -0.15 -6.87
CA THR A 170 4.80 0.26 -5.69
C THR A 170 3.99 1.53 -6.00
N HIS A 171 2.91 1.74 -5.24
CA HIS A 171 2.10 2.97 -5.36
C HIS A 171 2.94 4.23 -5.10
N GLY A 172 3.91 4.18 -4.17
CA GLY A 172 4.81 5.28 -3.89
C GLY A 172 5.76 5.57 -5.05
N ALA A 173 6.45 4.54 -5.56
CA ALA A 173 7.39 4.68 -6.68
C ALA A 173 6.68 5.21 -7.93
N LEU A 174 5.51 4.64 -8.27
CA LEU A 174 4.71 5.10 -9.42
C LEU A 174 4.33 6.58 -9.30
N GLY A 175 3.89 7.01 -8.12
CA GLY A 175 3.48 8.39 -7.91
C GLY A 175 4.66 9.37 -7.93
N PHE A 176 5.80 9.03 -7.35
CA PHE A 176 7.00 9.85 -7.46
C PHE A 176 7.53 9.90 -8.89
N ASP A 177 7.53 8.78 -9.60
CA ASP A 177 7.94 8.73 -11.00
C ASP A 177 7.02 9.57 -11.88
N TYR A 178 5.71 9.53 -11.64
CA TYR A 178 4.76 10.41 -12.33
C TYR A 178 5.06 11.89 -12.09
N LEU A 179 5.32 12.29 -10.84
CA LEU A 179 5.67 13.68 -10.53
C LEU A 179 6.99 14.10 -11.20
N LEU A 180 8.02 13.26 -11.13
CA LEU A 180 9.33 13.53 -11.75
C LEU A 180 9.20 13.61 -13.27
N ASN A 181 8.45 12.68 -13.89
CA ASN A 181 8.19 12.67 -15.33
C ASN A 181 7.50 13.94 -15.85
N ASN A 182 6.71 14.62 -14.99
CA ASN A 182 6.05 15.88 -15.32
C ASN A 182 6.87 17.13 -14.97
N LEU A 183 7.98 17.00 -14.27
CA LEU A 183 8.91 18.09 -13.95
C LEU A 183 10.06 18.24 -14.95
N VAL A 184 10.17 17.34 -15.93
CA VAL A 184 11.21 17.45 -16.99
C VAL A 184 10.96 18.66 -17.88
N HIS A 185 12.03 19.22 -18.44
CA HIS A 185 11.97 20.44 -19.25
C HIS A 185 11.45 20.23 -20.68
N SER A 186 11.64 19.03 -21.22
CA SER A 186 11.22 18.70 -22.58
C SER A 186 10.38 17.40 -22.63
N LYS A 187 9.65 17.20 -23.72
CA LYS A 187 8.87 15.95 -23.91
C LYS A 187 9.78 14.75 -24.14
N GLU A 188 10.95 14.95 -24.73
CA GLU A 188 11.95 13.92 -25.03
C GLU A 188 12.57 13.35 -23.76
N ASP A 189 12.63 14.17 -22.69
CA ASP A 189 13.14 13.77 -21.37
C ASP A 189 12.13 12.96 -20.55
N ARG A 190 10.89 12.84 -21.03
CA ARG A 190 9.89 11.99 -20.38
C ARG A 190 10.28 10.53 -20.49
N PHE A 191 10.17 9.83 -19.38
CA PHE A 191 10.50 8.42 -19.30
C PHE A 191 9.28 7.50 -19.15
N MET A 192 8.12 8.05 -18.77
CA MET A 192 6.87 7.27 -18.68
C MET A 192 6.05 7.39 -19.97
N ARG A 193 5.44 6.27 -20.38
CA ARG A 193 4.38 6.25 -21.38
C ARG A 193 3.07 6.75 -20.78
N ASP A 194 2.13 7.16 -21.63
CA ASP A 194 0.79 7.52 -21.18
C ASP A 194 0.13 6.35 -20.44
N PHE A 195 -0.57 6.65 -19.36
CA PHE A 195 -1.29 5.66 -18.58
C PHE A 195 -2.38 4.98 -19.40
N ASN A 196 -2.52 3.66 -19.22
CA ASN A 196 -3.56 2.89 -19.90
C ASN A 196 -4.26 1.92 -18.94
N PHE A 197 -3.57 0.92 -18.40
CA PHE A 197 -4.15 -0.10 -17.53
C PHE A 197 -3.34 -0.26 -16.26
N VAL A 198 -4.03 -0.30 -15.10
CA VAL A 198 -3.40 -0.58 -13.80
C VAL A 198 -4.24 -1.59 -13.02
N ILE A 199 -3.55 -2.53 -12.37
CA ILE A 199 -4.09 -3.36 -11.30
C ILE A 199 -3.44 -2.92 -9.98
N ILE A 200 -4.25 -2.66 -8.97
CA ILE A 200 -3.80 -2.27 -7.64
C ILE A 200 -4.02 -3.47 -6.71
N ASP A 201 -2.92 -4.05 -6.21
CA ASP A 201 -2.98 -5.06 -5.16
C ASP A 201 -3.15 -4.36 -3.80
N GLU A 202 -3.85 -4.99 -2.87
CA GLU A 202 -4.30 -4.40 -1.60
C GLU A 202 -5.00 -3.05 -1.82
N ALA A 203 -5.97 -3.06 -2.76
CA ALA A 203 -6.62 -1.86 -3.28
C ALA A 203 -7.38 -1.05 -2.21
N ASP A 204 -7.88 -1.66 -1.15
CA ASP A 204 -8.49 -0.98 -0.01
C ASP A 204 -7.49 -0.08 0.72
N SER A 205 -6.28 -0.57 0.99
CA SER A 205 -5.24 0.23 1.62
C SER A 205 -4.83 1.43 0.77
N VAL A 206 -4.71 1.25 -0.54
CA VAL A 206 -4.24 2.30 -1.45
C VAL A 206 -5.35 3.30 -1.80
N LEU A 207 -6.56 2.80 -2.09
CA LEU A 207 -7.68 3.61 -2.59
C LEU A 207 -8.58 4.19 -1.50
N LEU A 208 -8.53 3.64 -0.26
CA LEU A 208 -9.29 4.15 0.88
C LEU A 208 -8.36 4.72 1.94
N ASP A 209 -7.54 3.89 2.60
CA ASP A 209 -6.72 4.31 3.74
C ASP A 209 -5.70 5.40 3.37
N SER A 210 -5.02 5.24 2.24
CA SER A 210 -3.96 6.14 1.76
C SER A 210 -4.43 7.14 0.70
N ALA A 211 -5.70 7.11 0.29
CA ALA A 211 -6.24 7.85 -0.85
C ALA A 211 -5.88 9.34 -0.86
N SER A 212 -6.05 9.99 0.28
CA SER A 212 -5.82 11.44 0.44
C SER A 212 -4.37 11.79 0.78
N MET A 213 -3.49 10.81 0.97
CA MET A 213 -2.08 11.05 1.25
C MET A 213 -1.39 11.69 0.05
N PRO A 214 -0.76 12.85 0.25
CA PRO A 214 -0.07 13.53 -0.82
C PRO A 214 1.37 13.06 -0.95
N LEU A 215 1.75 12.62 -2.13
CA LEU A 215 3.14 12.56 -2.56
C LEU A 215 3.63 13.96 -2.90
N VAL A 216 4.81 14.33 -2.45
CA VAL A 216 5.35 15.70 -2.59
C VAL A 216 6.78 15.67 -3.05
N ILE A 217 7.09 16.36 -4.13
CA ILE A 217 8.45 16.74 -4.49
C ILE A 217 8.71 18.13 -3.93
N SER A 218 9.75 18.25 -3.13
CA SER A 218 10.15 19.48 -2.47
C SER A 218 11.27 20.16 -3.23
N GLY A 219 11.20 21.50 -3.31
CA GLY A 219 12.24 22.35 -3.89
C GLY A 219 13.17 22.94 -2.85
N SER A 220 13.77 24.09 -3.20
CA SER A 220 14.71 24.81 -2.32
C SER A 220 14.10 25.11 -0.96
N PRO A 221 14.88 24.94 0.12
CA PRO A 221 14.37 25.11 1.48
C PRO A 221 13.98 26.57 1.76
N ARG A 222 13.00 26.74 2.65
CA ARG A 222 12.72 28.05 3.27
C ARG A 222 13.80 28.38 4.31
N VAL A 223 13.96 29.67 4.58
CA VAL A 223 14.81 30.13 5.70
C VAL A 223 14.26 29.52 7.00
N GLN A 224 15.14 28.90 7.77
CA GLN A 224 14.78 28.24 9.02
C GLN A 224 14.27 29.27 10.03
N SER A 225 13.11 29.02 10.64
CA SER A 225 12.48 29.91 11.61
C SER A 225 12.82 29.47 13.04
N ASN A 226 13.26 30.41 13.89
CA ASN A 226 13.44 30.14 15.32
C ASN A 226 12.12 30.00 16.08
N LEU A 227 10.98 30.18 15.39
CA LEU A 227 9.66 30.10 16.00
C LEU A 227 9.29 28.66 16.42
N TYR A 228 9.88 27.63 15.81
CA TYR A 228 9.62 26.25 16.22
C TYR A 228 9.95 26.04 17.70
N ALA A 229 11.15 26.36 18.14
CA ALA A 229 11.54 26.21 19.54
C ALA A 229 10.72 27.08 20.51
N LEU A 230 10.43 28.33 20.11
CA LEU A 230 9.65 29.24 20.93
C LEU A 230 8.20 28.78 21.09
N THR A 231 7.59 28.25 20.04
CA THR A 231 6.19 27.77 20.09
C THR A 231 6.07 26.38 20.69
N ASP A 232 7.07 25.54 20.54
CA ASP A 232 7.15 24.26 21.24
C ASP A 232 7.16 24.48 22.75
N PHE A 233 8.08 25.30 23.25
CA PHE A 233 8.13 25.64 24.67
C PHE A 233 6.83 26.30 25.17
N PHE A 234 6.24 27.20 24.37
CA PHE A 234 4.97 27.84 24.70
C PHE A 234 3.86 26.79 24.91
N VAL A 235 3.74 25.85 24.00
CA VAL A 235 2.65 24.83 24.03
C VAL A 235 2.79 23.93 25.25
N THR A 236 4.00 23.60 25.71
CA THR A 236 4.20 22.81 26.93
C THR A 236 3.72 23.52 28.22
N THR A 237 3.53 24.86 28.17
CA THR A 237 3.01 25.64 29.31
C THR A 237 1.48 25.71 29.36
N LEU A 238 0.79 25.19 28.36
CA LEU A 238 -0.68 25.26 28.25
C LEU A 238 -1.35 24.20 29.10
N VAL A 239 -2.56 24.51 29.56
CA VAL A 239 -3.41 23.59 30.33
C VAL A 239 -4.63 23.26 29.50
N GLU A 240 -4.93 21.98 29.39
CA GLU A 240 -6.13 21.46 28.68
C GLU A 240 -7.40 21.98 29.32
N ASP A 241 -8.46 22.14 28.55
CA ASP A 241 -9.75 22.72 28.91
C ASP A 241 -9.72 24.19 29.38
N GLU A 242 -8.55 24.73 29.68
CA GLU A 242 -8.38 26.14 30.01
C GLU A 242 -7.81 26.96 28.86
N HIS A 243 -6.67 26.52 28.28
CA HIS A 243 -5.94 27.23 27.25
C HIS A 243 -6.14 26.64 25.85
N TYR A 244 -6.41 25.34 25.75
CA TYR A 244 -6.69 24.65 24.50
C TYR A 244 -7.72 23.54 24.72
N ILE A 245 -8.36 23.11 23.63
CA ILE A 245 -9.32 22.00 23.59
C ILE A 245 -8.86 21.01 22.54
N VAL A 246 -8.97 19.71 22.86
CA VAL A 246 -8.77 18.59 21.93
C VAL A 246 -10.09 17.86 21.76
N GLU A 247 -10.60 17.78 20.52
CA GLU A 247 -11.84 17.08 20.20
C GLU A 247 -11.77 16.51 18.79
N ASP A 248 -12.16 15.26 18.61
CA ASP A 248 -12.24 14.58 17.30
C ASP A 248 -11.04 14.79 16.37
N LYS A 249 -9.83 14.59 16.88
CA LYS A 249 -8.57 14.82 16.13
C LYS A 249 -8.35 16.28 15.69
N LYS A 250 -8.93 17.22 16.38
CA LYS A 250 -8.70 18.66 16.24
C LYS A 250 -8.19 19.25 17.54
N VAL A 251 -7.35 20.26 17.42
CA VAL A 251 -6.86 21.01 18.57
C VAL A 251 -6.90 22.51 18.25
N TRP A 252 -7.36 23.33 19.19
CA TRP A 252 -7.40 24.79 19.04
C TRP A 252 -7.28 25.49 20.38
N LEU A 253 -6.83 26.74 20.34
CA LEU A 253 -6.77 27.59 21.52
C LEU A 253 -8.16 28.09 21.92
N THR A 254 -8.42 28.15 23.21
CA THR A 254 -9.57 28.87 23.79
C THR A 254 -9.29 30.39 23.77
N ASP A 255 -10.32 31.21 24.08
CA ASP A 255 -10.14 32.65 24.25
C ASP A 255 -9.09 33.00 25.31
N LYS A 256 -8.99 32.19 26.39
CA LYS A 256 -7.93 32.32 27.41
C LYS A 256 -6.58 31.97 26.85
N GLY A 257 -6.47 30.90 26.07
CA GLY A 257 -5.25 30.48 25.41
C GLY A 257 -4.76 31.53 24.40
N ILE A 258 -5.66 32.13 23.63
CA ILE A 258 -5.32 33.22 22.70
C ILE A 258 -4.75 34.42 23.48
N LYS A 259 -5.41 34.86 24.56
CA LYS A 259 -4.91 35.96 25.40
C LYS A 259 -3.59 35.62 26.08
N TYR A 260 -3.38 34.36 26.43
CA TYR A 260 -2.12 33.88 26.99
C TYR A 260 -1.01 33.90 25.95
N ALA A 261 -1.25 33.44 24.72
CA ALA A 261 -0.33 33.53 23.60
C ALA A 261 0.06 34.98 23.28
N GLN A 262 -0.91 35.89 23.22
CA GLN A 262 -0.68 37.31 22.97
C GLN A 262 0.28 37.94 24.01
N ARG A 263 0.08 37.60 25.29
CA ARG A 263 0.98 38.06 26.38
C ARG A 263 2.38 37.43 26.28
N TYR A 264 2.44 36.13 26.01
CA TYR A 264 3.70 35.40 25.91
C TYR A 264 4.59 35.93 24.78
N PHE A 265 4.01 36.11 23.59
CA PHE A 265 4.73 36.63 22.42
C PHE A 265 4.79 38.16 22.36
N ARG A 266 4.18 38.85 23.32
CA ARG A 266 4.14 40.35 23.42
C ARG A 266 3.54 40.98 22.17
N ILE A 267 2.45 40.50 21.70
CA ILE A 267 1.70 40.94 20.52
C ILE A 267 0.29 41.38 20.89
N GLU A 268 -0.27 42.33 20.15
CA GLU A 268 -1.62 42.83 20.41
C GLU A 268 -2.69 41.86 19.92
N SER A 269 -2.52 41.27 18.75
CA SER A 269 -3.45 40.30 18.16
C SER A 269 -2.71 39.14 17.51
N LEU A 270 -3.06 37.93 17.91
CA LEU A 270 -2.52 36.69 17.30
C LEU A 270 -2.97 36.53 15.84
N TYR A 271 -4.10 37.08 15.47
CA TYR A 271 -4.70 36.96 14.14
C TYR A 271 -4.37 38.13 13.18
N SER A 272 -3.50 39.05 13.56
CA SER A 272 -3.06 40.10 12.66
C SER A 272 -2.15 39.53 11.54
N LYS A 273 -2.11 40.21 10.39
CA LYS A 273 -1.26 39.78 9.26
C LYS A 273 0.22 39.68 9.64
N ASP A 274 0.68 40.56 10.51
CA ASP A 274 2.08 40.62 10.93
C ASP A 274 2.47 39.45 11.85
N ASN A 275 1.48 38.85 12.51
CA ASN A 275 1.68 37.75 13.48
C ASN A 275 1.25 36.38 12.92
N PHE A 276 0.96 36.30 11.62
CA PHE A 276 0.50 35.05 10.96
C PHE A 276 1.51 33.90 11.13
N ASP A 277 2.82 34.19 11.09
CA ASP A 277 3.83 33.16 11.30
C ASP A 277 3.84 32.63 12.73
N ILE A 278 3.60 33.49 13.73
CA ILE A 278 3.48 33.04 15.14
C ILE A 278 2.27 32.15 15.29
N LEU A 279 1.09 32.60 14.81
CA LEU A 279 -0.13 31.79 14.84
C LEU A 279 0.06 30.41 14.18
N ARG A 280 0.68 30.42 12.98
CA ARG A 280 0.96 29.19 12.25
C ARG A 280 1.83 28.23 13.08
N HIS A 281 2.92 28.69 13.66
CA HIS A 281 3.82 27.83 14.44
C HIS A 281 3.19 27.37 15.74
N VAL A 282 2.36 28.19 16.40
CA VAL A 282 1.59 27.77 17.59
C VAL A 282 0.63 26.65 17.23
N VAL A 283 -0.10 26.74 16.10
CA VAL A 283 -0.99 25.68 15.63
C VAL A 283 -0.22 24.41 15.27
N LEU A 284 0.95 24.53 14.66
CA LEU A 284 1.80 23.39 14.33
C LEU A 284 2.31 22.68 15.60
N ALA A 285 2.78 23.44 16.59
CA ALA A 285 3.22 22.89 17.86
C ALA A 285 2.08 22.21 18.63
N LEU A 286 0.87 22.83 18.70
CA LEU A 286 -0.31 22.22 19.30
C LEU A 286 -0.63 20.87 18.64
N ARG A 287 -0.63 20.81 17.30
CA ARG A 287 -0.91 19.56 16.57
C ARG A 287 0.17 18.52 16.81
N ALA A 288 1.44 18.90 16.85
CA ALA A 288 2.55 17.99 17.13
C ALA A 288 2.44 17.37 18.52
N HIS A 289 2.10 18.18 19.55
CA HIS A 289 2.04 17.70 20.95
C HIS A 289 0.80 16.85 21.23
N TYR A 290 -0.38 17.26 20.72
CA TYR A 290 -1.66 16.71 21.17
C TYR A 290 -2.40 15.84 20.14
N LEU A 291 -1.97 15.85 18.86
CA LEU A 291 -2.59 15.03 17.83
C LEU A 291 -1.64 14.02 17.19
N MET A 292 -0.33 14.09 17.49
CA MET A 292 0.69 13.19 16.93
C MET A 292 1.39 12.45 18.05
N GLU A 293 1.24 11.12 18.06
CA GLU A 293 1.74 10.25 19.12
C GLU A 293 2.90 9.39 18.58
N LYS A 294 3.99 9.34 19.38
CA LYS A 294 5.16 8.51 19.08
C LYS A 294 4.78 7.03 19.15
N ASP A 295 5.35 6.23 18.25
CA ASP A 295 5.09 4.79 18.08
C ASP A 295 3.68 4.42 17.61
N VAL A 296 2.82 5.44 17.37
CA VAL A 296 1.48 5.32 16.78
C VAL A 296 1.42 6.01 15.43
N ASP A 297 1.80 7.28 15.37
CA ASP A 297 1.79 8.09 14.14
C ASP A 297 3.16 8.19 13.49
N TYR A 298 4.23 8.09 14.28
CA TYR A 298 5.61 8.17 13.79
C TYR A 298 6.57 7.45 14.75
N VAL A 299 7.75 7.13 14.25
CA VAL A 299 8.90 6.62 15.02
C VAL A 299 10.09 7.55 14.87
N VAL A 300 10.96 7.57 15.88
CA VAL A 300 12.28 8.20 15.81
C VAL A 300 13.30 7.12 15.49
N THR A 301 14.05 7.29 14.41
CA THR A 301 15.10 6.35 14.02
C THR A 301 16.38 6.58 14.84
N ASP A 302 17.28 5.58 14.83
CA ASP A 302 18.60 5.69 15.47
C ASP A 302 19.46 6.86 14.91
N LYS A 303 19.12 7.33 13.71
CA LYS A 303 19.76 8.49 13.07
C LYS A 303 19.16 9.82 13.54
N GLY A 304 18.16 9.81 14.41
CA GLY A 304 17.45 11.01 14.86
C GLY A 304 16.53 11.60 13.78
N GLU A 305 15.92 10.77 12.96
CA GLU A 305 14.98 11.18 11.93
C GLU A 305 13.57 10.71 12.28
N ILE A 306 12.56 11.55 12.00
CA ILE A 306 11.16 11.18 12.10
C ILE A 306 10.74 10.39 10.85
N VAL A 307 10.17 9.21 11.05
CA VAL A 307 9.54 8.40 10.00
C VAL A 307 8.08 8.14 10.37
N LEU A 308 7.18 8.50 9.46
CA LEU A 308 5.74 8.29 9.67
C LEU A 308 5.40 6.80 9.65
N LEU A 309 4.37 6.44 10.38
CA LEU A 309 3.76 5.11 10.36
C LEU A 309 2.43 5.14 9.62
N ASP A 310 2.19 4.14 8.82
CA ASP A 310 0.88 3.87 8.26
C ASP A 310 -0.01 3.30 9.38
N LYS A 311 -1.09 4.00 9.69
CA LYS A 311 -2.01 3.62 10.80
C LYS A 311 -2.70 2.26 10.58
N SER A 312 -2.87 1.85 9.33
CA SER A 312 -3.56 0.60 9.01
C SER A 312 -2.63 -0.62 9.07
N THR A 313 -1.36 -0.43 8.67
CA THR A 313 -0.39 -1.52 8.55
C THR A 313 0.73 -1.46 9.59
N GLY A 314 0.92 -0.33 10.27
CA GLY A 314 2.06 -0.07 11.16
C GLY A 314 3.41 0.04 10.43
N ARG A 315 3.42 0.10 9.08
CA ARG A 315 4.66 0.17 8.29
C ARG A 315 5.27 1.56 8.31
N LYS A 316 6.61 1.60 8.29
CA LYS A 316 7.37 2.83 8.10
C LYS A 316 7.14 3.38 6.69
N MET A 317 6.71 4.63 6.60
CA MET A 317 6.50 5.35 5.35
C MET A 317 7.77 6.11 4.98
N ASN A 318 8.78 5.38 4.49
CA ASN A 318 10.07 5.96 4.16
C ASN A 318 9.95 7.03 3.06
N GLY A 319 10.63 8.16 3.27
CA GLY A 319 10.62 9.28 2.31
C GLY A 319 9.39 10.18 2.38
N MET A 320 8.36 9.83 3.16
CA MET A 320 7.23 10.72 3.41
C MET A 320 7.53 11.71 4.53
N LYS A 321 7.21 12.99 4.29
CA LYS A 321 7.30 14.07 5.28
C LYS A 321 5.97 14.82 5.37
N LEU A 322 5.61 15.21 6.59
CA LEU A 322 4.46 16.09 6.80
C LEU A 322 4.75 17.48 6.21
N ARG A 323 3.72 18.08 5.67
CA ARG A 323 3.80 19.37 4.97
C ARG A 323 3.70 20.56 5.91
N GLY A 324 4.08 21.71 5.36
CA GLY A 324 3.73 23.01 5.93
C GLY A 324 4.32 23.25 7.32
N GLY A 325 5.47 22.65 7.64
CA GLY A 325 6.12 22.80 8.94
C GLY A 325 5.72 21.79 10.00
N SER A 326 4.73 20.92 9.73
CA SER A 326 4.28 19.92 10.71
C SER A 326 5.37 18.89 11.04
N HIS A 327 6.23 18.54 10.07
CA HIS A 327 7.34 17.61 10.30
C HIS A 327 8.36 18.24 11.27
N GLN A 328 8.73 19.50 11.04
CA GLN A 328 9.63 20.25 11.88
C GLN A 328 9.09 20.46 13.30
N ALA A 329 7.78 20.65 13.43
CA ALA A 329 7.15 20.77 14.75
C ALA A 329 7.24 19.45 15.55
N ILE A 330 7.20 18.29 14.89
CA ILE A 330 7.42 16.99 15.55
C ILE A 330 8.91 16.79 15.86
N GLU A 331 9.81 17.18 14.94
CA GLU A 331 11.26 17.16 15.19
C GLU A 331 11.63 17.99 16.41
N GLU A 332 11.03 19.19 16.58
CA GLU A 332 11.25 20.03 17.76
C GLU A 332 10.68 19.39 19.03
N LYS A 333 9.46 18.86 18.99
CA LYS A 333 8.85 18.10 20.11
C LYS A 333 9.73 16.96 20.60
N GLU A 334 10.39 16.25 19.68
CA GLU A 334 11.32 15.16 20.00
C GLU A 334 12.75 15.62 20.25
N HIS A 335 13.01 16.94 20.30
CA HIS A 335 14.31 17.55 20.49
C HIS A 335 15.38 17.07 19.49
N LEU A 336 14.96 16.90 18.24
CA LEU A 336 15.81 16.49 17.13
C LEU A 336 16.35 17.71 16.36
N LYS A 337 17.34 17.45 15.51
CA LYS A 337 17.80 18.47 14.58
C LYS A 337 16.72 18.77 13.56
N LEU A 338 16.25 20.02 13.51
CA LEU A 338 15.25 20.45 12.55
C LEU A 338 15.73 20.24 11.11
N SER A 339 14.94 19.51 10.34
CA SER A 339 15.11 19.44 8.90
C SER A 339 14.64 20.75 8.26
N GLN A 340 15.16 21.03 7.06
CA GLN A 340 14.77 22.26 6.36
C GLN A 340 13.31 22.15 5.87
N GLU A 341 12.50 23.17 6.14
CA GLU A 341 11.15 23.29 5.61
C GLU A 341 11.23 23.53 4.09
N GLN A 342 10.88 22.52 3.32
CA GLN A 342 10.98 22.56 1.87
C GLN A 342 9.70 23.10 1.23
N ARG A 343 9.83 23.86 0.14
CA ARG A 343 8.71 24.32 -0.65
C ARG A 343 8.26 23.20 -1.58
N SER A 344 6.98 22.84 -1.54
CA SER A 344 6.41 21.88 -2.48
C SER A 344 6.48 22.43 -3.91
N VAL A 345 7.13 21.69 -4.81
CA VAL A 345 7.22 21.99 -6.25
C VAL A 345 6.13 21.27 -7.02
N ALA A 346 5.93 20.01 -6.69
CA ALA A 346 4.88 19.18 -7.29
C ALA A 346 4.28 18.27 -6.23
N SER A 347 3.01 17.97 -6.36
CA SER A 347 2.33 17.01 -5.49
C SER A 347 1.12 16.39 -6.15
N ILE A 348 0.83 15.15 -5.77
CA ILE A 348 -0.38 14.43 -6.17
C ILE A 348 -0.82 13.51 -5.02
N THR A 349 -2.12 13.33 -4.84
CA THR A 349 -2.67 12.29 -3.97
C THR A 349 -2.79 10.97 -4.73
N TYR A 350 -2.82 9.82 -4.03
CA TYR A 350 -3.08 8.54 -4.70
C TYR A 350 -4.43 8.51 -5.40
N GLN A 351 -5.46 9.10 -4.80
CA GLN A 351 -6.76 9.26 -5.43
C GLN A 351 -6.66 9.91 -6.81
N ASN A 352 -5.97 11.04 -6.90
CA ASN A 352 -5.81 11.75 -8.17
C ASN A 352 -4.93 10.98 -9.15
N LEU A 353 -3.86 10.32 -8.68
CA LEU A 353 -2.96 9.53 -9.52
C LEU A 353 -3.71 8.40 -10.21
N PHE A 354 -4.46 7.59 -9.45
CA PHE A 354 -5.13 6.43 -10.01
C PHE A 354 -6.34 6.80 -10.88
N ASN A 355 -6.98 7.95 -10.64
CA ASN A 355 -8.00 8.47 -11.52
C ASN A 355 -7.47 8.93 -12.91
N LEU A 356 -6.15 9.03 -13.09
CA LEU A 356 -5.55 9.30 -14.40
C LEU A 356 -5.55 8.07 -15.34
N PHE A 357 -5.76 6.87 -14.81
CA PHE A 357 -5.77 5.67 -15.62
C PHE A 357 -7.12 5.47 -16.32
N PRO A 358 -7.15 5.35 -17.65
CA PRO A 358 -8.38 5.03 -18.39
C PRO A 358 -9.00 3.70 -17.95
N LYS A 359 -8.15 2.73 -17.64
CA LYS A 359 -8.53 1.40 -17.14
C LYS A 359 -7.85 1.16 -15.79
N MET A 360 -8.62 1.25 -14.71
CA MET A 360 -8.16 0.94 -13.36
C MET A 360 -8.97 -0.21 -12.79
N SER A 361 -8.30 -1.16 -12.19
CA SER A 361 -8.87 -2.25 -11.42
C SER A 361 -8.03 -2.50 -10.16
N GLY A 362 -8.52 -3.32 -9.27
CA GLY A 362 -7.79 -3.64 -8.05
C GLY A 362 -8.36 -4.87 -7.36
N MET A 363 -7.59 -5.41 -6.43
CA MET A 363 -7.95 -6.60 -5.67
C MET A 363 -7.52 -6.43 -4.21
N SER A 364 -8.36 -6.92 -3.30
CA SER A 364 -8.06 -7.00 -1.86
C SER A 364 -8.89 -8.09 -1.20
N GLY A 365 -8.53 -8.48 0.02
CA GLY A 365 -9.32 -9.41 0.83
C GLY A 365 -10.50 -8.75 1.55
N THR A 366 -10.57 -7.42 1.62
CA THR A 366 -11.45 -6.65 2.52
C THR A 366 -12.04 -5.39 1.89
N ILE A 367 -12.17 -5.34 0.57
CA ILE A 367 -12.56 -4.12 -0.15
C ILE A 367 -14.08 -3.87 -0.20
N ALA A 368 -14.89 -4.90 0.07
CA ALA A 368 -16.35 -4.81 -0.07
C ALA A 368 -17.00 -3.86 0.94
N ASP A 369 -16.41 -3.68 2.12
CA ASP A 369 -16.93 -2.76 3.14
C ASP A 369 -16.89 -1.29 2.68
N GLY A 370 -15.90 -0.93 1.84
CA GLY A 370 -15.75 0.41 1.28
C GLY A 370 -16.44 0.64 -0.07
N LYS A 371 -17.31 -0.28 -0.53
CA LYS A 371 -17.88 -0.28 -1.89
C LYS A 371 -18.58 1.03 -2.29
N ASP A 372 -19.27 1.69 -1.34
CA ASP A 372 -20.04 2.90 -1.63
C ASP A 372 -19.09 4.09 -1.85
N GLU A 373 -18.02 4.21 -1.04
CA GLU A 373 -16.98 5.23 -1.22
C GLU A 373 -16.21 5.00 -2.52
N LEU A 374 -15.85 3.76 -2.84
CA LEU A 374 -15.16 3.41 -4.08
C LEU A 374 -15.99 3.72 -5.33
N LEU A 375 -17.31 3.55 -5.24
CA LEU A 375 -18.21 3.93 -6.32
C LEU A 375 -18.32 5.44 -6.47
N GLU A 376 -18.39 6.19 -5.37
CA GLU A 376 -18.50 7.64 -5.38
C GLU A 376 -17.23 8.31 -5.88
N VAL A 377 -16.06 7.89 -5.36
CA VAL A 377 -14.78 8.56 -5.60
C VAL A 377 -14.10 8.12 -6.90
N TYR A 378 -14.17 6.82 -7.23
CA TYR A 378 -13.46 6.25 -8.38
C TYR A 378 -14.40 5.75 -9.49
N HIS A 379 -15.72 5.79 -9.28
CA HIS A 379 -16.73 5.23 -10.19
C HIS A 379 -16.51 3.76 -10.49
N LYS A 380 -16.00 3.00 -9.49
CA LYS A 380 -15.71 1.58 -9.60
C LYS A 380 -16.67 0.74 -8.75
N GLN A 381 -17.14 -0.34 -9.33
CA GLN A 381 -17.98 -1.31 -8.64
C GLN A 381 -17.11 -2.43 -8.05
N VAL A 382 -17.49 -2.88 -6.88
CA VAL A 382 -16.84 -4.01 -6.21
C VAL A 382 -17.56 -5.30 -6.57
N VAL A 383 -16.77 -6.33 -6.90
CA VAL A 383 -17.24 -7.70 -7.18
C VAL A 383 -16.59 -8.64 -6.18
N VAL A 384 -17.41 -9.38 -5.44
CA VAL A 384 -16.93 -10.40 -4.51
C VAL A 384 -16.77 -11.72 -5.26
N ILE A 385 -15.54 -12.22 -5.31
CA ILE A 385 -15.23 -13.51 -5.93
C ILE A 385 -15.38 -14.61 -4.87
N PRO A 386 -16.16 -15.65 -5.11
CA PRO A 386 -16.34 -16.72 -4.13
C PRO A 386 -15.02 -17.47 -3.90
N PRO A 387 -14.79 -18.00 -2.69
CA PRO A 387 -13.60 -18.81 -2.42
C PRO A 387 -13.63 -20.11 -3.24
N ASN A 388 -12.44 -20.61 -3.62
CA ASN A 388 -12.32 -21.87 -4.37
C ASN A 388 -12.77 -23.10 -3.56
N LYS A 389 -12.55 -23.05 -2.24
CA LYS A 389 -12.99 -24.10 -1.29
C LYS A 389 -13.75 -23.45 -0.13
N PRO A 390 -14.68 -24.19 0.50
CA PRO A 390 -15.35 -23.69 1.70
C PRO A 390 -14.35 -23.27 2.78
N LEU A 391 -14.64 -22.15 3.44
CA LEU A 391 -13.83 -21.67 4.56
C LEU A 391 -13.90 -22.67 5.72
N VAL A 392 -12.74 -23.08 6.22
CA VAL A 392 -12.60 -23.93 7.41
C VAL A 392 -12.21 -23.13 8.66
N ARG A 393 -11.99 -21.82 8.52
CA ARG A 393 -11.67 -20.90 9.62
C ARG A 393 -12.85 -20.86 10.60
N ILE A 394 -12.54 -20.94 11.88
CA ILE A 394 -13.49 -20.78 12.96
C ILE A 394 -13.16 -19.49 13.69
N ASP A 395 -14.05 -18.51 13.64
CA ASP A 395 -13.93 -17.27 14.39
C ASP A 395 -14.52 -17.51 15.78
N LEU A 396 -13.67 -17.36 16.80
CA LEU A 396 -14.08 -17.48 18.18
C LEU A 396 -14.74 -16.17 18.66
N PRO A 397 -15.62 -16.21 19.67
CA PRO A 397 -16.22 -15.01 20.25
C PRO A 397 -15.15 -14.07 20.82
N ASP A 398 -15.40 -12.76 20.71
CA ASP A 398 -14.55 -11.74 21.31
C ASP A 398 -14.48 -11.90 22.82
N GLN A 399 -13.31 -11.62 23.40
CA GLN A 399 -13.09 -11.60 24.82
C GLN A 399 -12.81 -10.18 25.27
N TYR A 400 -13.50 -9.72 26.30
CA TYR A 400 -13.38 -8.37 26.82
C TYR A 400 -12.72 -8.39 28.21
N PHE A 401 -11.74 -7.53 28.39
CA PHE A 401 -10.95 -7.40 29.62
C PHE A 401 -11.08 -6.00 30.19
N LYS A 402 -10.92 -5.85 31.51
CA LYS A 402 -10.97 -4.55 32.17
C LYS A 402 -9.67 -3.77 32.04
N THR A 403 -8.55 -4.47 31.93
CA THR A 403 -7.24 -3.86 31.83
C THR A 403 -6.43 -4.54 30.73
N SER A 404 -5.43 -3.82 30.17
CA SER A 404 -4.50 -4.37 29.20
C SER A 404 -3.66 -5.52 29.79
N GLU A 405 -3.35 -5.48 31.09
CA GLU A 405 -2.62 -6.55 31.77
C GLU A 405 -3.39 -7.87 31.76
N GLU A 406 -4.69 -7.82 32.12
CA GLU A 406 -5.56 -9.00 32.04
C GLU A 406 -5.66 -9.54 30.62
N GLN A 407 -5.73 -8.66 29.61
CA GLN A 407 -5.75 -9.03 28.21
C GLN A 407 -4.46 -9.75 27.81
N PHE A 408 -3.30 -9.16 28.10
CA PHE A 408 -2.01 -9.76 27.77
C PHE A 408 -1.81 -11.11 28.44
N ASP A 409 -2.16 -11.25 29.70
CA ASP A 409 -2.10 -12.53 30.43
C ASP A 409 -2.97 -13.60 29.76
N ALA A 410 -4.16 -13.25 29.32
CA ALA A 410 -5.07 -14.18 28.63
C ALA A 410 -4.49 -14.59 27.27
N VAL A 411 -3.94 -13.64 26.49
CA VAL A 411 -3.29 -13.90 25.21
C VAL A 411 -2.10 -14.84 25.38
N ILE A 412 -1.25 -14.62 26.39
CA ILE A 412 -0.09 -15.48 26.65
C ILE A 412 -0.53 -16.88 27.04
N LYS A 413 -1.51 -17.03 27.93
CA LYS A 413 -2.04 -18.34 28.34
C LYS A 413 -2.59 -19.14 27.16
N GLU A 414 -3.35 -18.50 26.26
CA GLU A 414 -3.87 -19.19 25.07
C GLU A 414 -2.72 -19.52 24.10
N THR A 415 -1.74 -18.64 23.95
CA THR A 415 -0.55 -18.90 23.12
C THR A 415 0.23 -20.09 23.62
N VAL A 416 0.54 -20.18 24.93
CA VAL A 416 1.22 -21.32 25.55
C VAL A 416 0.45 -22.62 25.28
N LYS A 417 -0.87 -22.59 25.48
CA LYS A 417 -1.75 -23.74 25.27
C LYS A 417 -1.68 -24.23 23.82
N ARG A 418 -1.76 -23.34 22.83
CA ARG A 418 -1.70 -23.69 21.41
C ARG A 418 -0.30 -24.17 21.00
N HIS A 419 0.73 -23.46 21.41
CA HIS A 419 2.11 -23.84 21.17
C HIS A 419 2.42 -25.24 21.66
N ASN A 420 1.96 -25.63 22.87
CA ASN A 420 2.15 -26.97 23.43
C ASN A 420 1.47 -28.09 22.61
N THR A 421 0.49 -27.76 21.77
CA THR A 421 -0.10 -28.71 20.82
C THR A 421 0.65 -28.81 19.50
N GLY A 422 1.66 -27.97 19.30
CA GLY A 422 2.40 -27.85 18.05
C GLY A 422 1.76 -26.92 17.03
N GLN A 423 0.67 -26.25 17.39
CA GLN A 423 0.00 -25.32 16.50
C GLN A 423 0.82 -24.04 16.35
N PRO A 424 1.07 -23.54 15.10
CA PRO A 424 1.66 -22.23 14.92
C PRO A 424 0.69 -21.13 15.39
N VAL A 425 1.25 -20.06 15.95
CA VAL A 425 0.48 -18.96 16.53
C VAL A 425 0.95 -17.64 15.93
N LEU A 426 0.01 -16.82 15.45
CA LEU A 426 0.24 -15.45 15.04
C LEU A 426 -0.49 -14.52 16.01
N LEU A 427 0.25 -13.68 16.71
CA LEU A 427 -0.27 -12.62 17.57
C LEU A 427 -0.20 -11.30 16.82
N ILE A 428 -1.34 -10.63 16.64
CA ILE A 428 -1.40 -9.33 15.97
C ILE A 428 -1.76 -8.28 17.02
N ALA A 429 -0.91 -7.27 17.17
CA ALA A 429 -1.11 -6.13 18.07
C ALA A 429 -1.30 -4.84 17.25
N SER A 430 -2.01 -3.89 17.82
CA SER A 430 -2.26 -2.59 17.17
C SER A 430 -1.05 -1.65 17.26
N LEU A 431 -0.28 -1.73 18.34
CA LEU A 431 0.85 -0.85 18.64
C LEU A 431 2.18 -1.62 18.65
N ILE A 432 3.27 -0.94 18.29
CA ILE A 432 4.61 -1.48 18.39
C ILE A 432 4.96 -1.82 19.84
N SER A 433 4.60 -0.94 20.79
CA SER A 433 4.78 -1.15 22.24
C SER A 433 4.14 -2.45 22.73
N ASP A 434 2.97 -2.80 22.20
CA ASP A 434 2.25 -4.02 22.57
C ASP A 434 2.98 -5.26 22.04
N THR A 435 3.58 -5.20 20.82
CA THR A 435 4.40 -6.29 20.31
C THR A 435 5.64 -6.54 21.19
N GLU A 436 6.24 -5.46 21.70
CA GLU A 436 7.39 -5.55 22.61
C GLU A 436 6.99 -6.11 23.99
N MET A 437 5.81 -5.71 24.50
CA MET A 437 5.28 -6.25 25.76
C MET A 437 4.97 -7.75 25.62
N LEU A 438 4.25 -8.15 24.57
CA LEU A 438 3.95 -9.56 24.30
C LEU A 438 5.25 -10.38 24.15
N SER A 439 6.25 -9.84 23.47
CA SER A 439 7.56 -10.48 23.33
C SER A 439 8.22 -10.71 24.69
N LYS A 440 8.24 -9.71 25.59
CA LYS A 440 8.79 -9.87 26.96
C LYS A 440 8.06 -10.95 27.74
N LEU A 441 6.74 -11.01 27.65
CA LEU A 441 5.95 -12.02 28.34
C LEU A 441 6.19 -13.43 27.77
N LEU A 442 6.34 -13.59 26.46
CA LEU A 442 6.68 -14.87 25.84
C LEU A 442 8.08 -15.37 26.25
N VAL A 443 9.05 -14.46 26.40
CA VAL A 443 10.38 -14.80 26.94
C VAL A 443 10.27 -15.34 28.37
N GLN A 444 9.43 -14.78 29.22
CA GLN A 444 9.19 -15.27 30.59
C GLN A 444 8.61 -16.68 30.60
N GLU A 445 7.79 -17.02 29.62
CA GLU A 445 7.22 -18.36 29.44
C GLU A 445 8.15 -19.33 28.67
N ASN A 446 9.38 -18.91 28.34
CA ASN A 446 10.38 -19.67 27.56
C ASN A 446 9.86 -20.11 26.17
N ILE A 447 9.04 -19.28 25.51
CA ILE A 447 8.58 -19.51 24.16
C ILE A 447 9.47 -18.76 23.17
N GLU A 448 10.13 -19.52 22.28
CA GLU A 448 10.81 -18.92 21.13
C GLU A 448 9.80 -18.31 20.17
N HIS A 449 10.06 -17.08 19.75
CA HIS A 449 9.17 -16.35 18.84
C HIS A 449 9.93 -15.32 18.02
N SER A 450 9.33 -14.94 16.90
CA SER A 450 9.80 -13.85 16.04
C SER A 450 8.92 -12.63 16.20
N VAL A 451 9.50 -11.41 16.14
CA VAL A 451 8.75 -10.15 16.21
C VAL A 451 8.83 -9.43 14.87
N LEU A 452 7.66 -9.10 14.30
CA LEU A 452 7.52 -8.39 13.04
C LEU A 452 6.76 -7.07 13.24
N ASN A 453 7.50 -5.99 13.30
CA ASN A 453 6.97 -4.62 13.36
C ASN A 453 7.85 -3.66 12.54
N ALA A 454 7.51 -2.36 12.53
CA ALA A 454 8.23 -1.37 11.74
C ALA A 454 9.74 -1.26 12.10
N ASN A 455 10.15 -1.66 13.30
CA ASN A 455 11.55 -1.64 13.72
C ASN A 455 12.35 -2.81 13.09
N ASN A 456 11.69 -3.93 12.78
CA ASN A 456 12.28 -5.16 12.29
C ASN A 456 11.92 -5.48 10.83
N ALA A 457 11.41 -4.51 10.07
CA ALA A 457 10.92 -4.69 8.70
C ALA A 457 11.97 -5.27 7.73
N PHE A 458 13.26 -5.12 8.03
CA PHE A 458 14.34 -5.70 7.22
C PHE A 458 14.29 -7.24 7.16
N TRP A 459 13.83 -7.89 8.24
CA TRP A 459 13.71 -9.35 8.36
C TRP A 459 12.33 -9.87 7.97
N GLU A 460 11.44 -9.02 7.47
CA GLU A 460 10.04 -9.33 7.17
C GLU A 460 9.89 -10.63 6.35
N ALA A 461 10.60 -10.72 5.24
CA ALA A 461 10.50 -11.85 4.32
C ALA A 461 10.92 -13.19 4.95
N GLU A 462 11.98 -13.18 5.79
CA GLU A 462 12.46 -14.38 6.48
C GLU A 462 11.49 -14.80 7.58
N ILE A 463 11.03 -13.86 8.41
CA ILE A 463 10.07 -14.14 9.50
C ILE A 463 8.78 -14.72 8.92
N ILE A 464 8.25 -14.14 7.83
CA ILE A 464 7.02 -14.63 7.22
C ILE A 464 7.19 -16.01 6.60
N LYS A 465 8.33 -16.32 6.01
CA LYS A 465 8.63 -17.65 5.46
C LYS A 465 8.55 -18.74 6.51
N GLU A 466 8.89 -18.42 7.74
CA GLU A 466 8.86 -19.38 8.87
C GLU A 466 7.51 -19.35 9.60
N ALA A 467 6.77 -18.24 9.55
CA ALA A 467 5.47 -18.13 10.17
C ALA A 467 4.50 -19.20 9.64
N GLY A 468 3.81 -19.87 10.52
CA GLY A 468 2.90 -20.97 10.15
C GLY A 468 3.55 -22.36 10.13
N GLN A 469 4.86 -22.49 10.32
CA GLN A 469 5.48 -23.78 10.56
C GLN A 469 5.13 -24.31 11.96
N LYS A 470 5.20 -25.61 12.14
CA LYS A 470 4.87 -26.25 13.42
C LYS A 470 5.70 -25.65 14.56
N ASN A 471 5.05 -25.32 15.66
CA ASN A 471 5.62 -24.71 16.88
C ASN A 471 6.12 -23.26 16.72
N VAL A 472 5.98 -22.62 15.56
CA VAL A 472 6.42 -21.24 15.41
C VAL A 472 5.40 -20.28 16.00
N VAL A 473 5.88 -19.31 16.79
CA VAL A 473 5.11 -18.20 17.32
C VAL A 473 5.64 -16.90 16.70
N THR A 474 4.75 -16.12 16.12
CA THR A 474 5.08 -14.83 15.51
C THR A 474 4.25 -13.74 16.17
N VAL A 475 4.89 -12.69 16.66
CA VAL A 475 4.25 -11.49 17.19
C VAL A 475 4.40 -10.38 16.15
N ALA A 476 3.29 -9.77 15.73
CA ALA A 476 3.35 -8.77 14.68
C ALA A 476 2.39 -7.61 14.92
N THR A 477 2.65 -6.47 14.30
CA THR A 477 1.63 -5.46 14.08
C THR A 477 0.74 -5.85 12.90
N SER A 478 -0.29 -5.08 12.59
CA SER A 478 -1.14 -5.26 11.40
C SER A 478 -0.38 -5.36 10.08
N MET A 479 0.90 -5.01 10.09
CA MET A 479 1.87 -5.20 9.01
C MET A 479 1.88 -6.65 8.47
N ALA A 480 1.78 -7.67 9.33
CA ALA A 480 1.75 -9.08 8.94
C ALA A 480 0.40 -9.52 8.34
N GLY A 481 -0.62 -8.71 8.40
CA GLY A 481 -1.95 -9.04 7.90
C GLY A 481 -2.16 -8.71 6.42
N ARG A 482 -1.24 -8.01 5.77
CA ARG A 482 -1.40 -7.51 4.40
C ARG A 482 -0.12 -7.67 3.57
N GLY A 483 -0.30 -8.06 2.31
CA GLY A 483 0.72 -7.96 1.27
C GLY A 483 1.85 -8.99 1.33
N THR A 484 1.70 -10.05 2.10
CA THR A 484 2.74 -11.10 2.14
C THR A 484 2.17 -12.51 2.13
#